data_f61298f3540d6bae9d017d44c1616963
#
_entry.id   f61298f3540d6bae9d017d44c1616963
#
_cell.length_a   1.000
_cell.length_b   1.000
_cell.length_c   1.000
_cell.angle_alpha   90.00
_cell.angle_beta   90.00
_cell.angle_gamma   90.00
#
_symmetry.space_group_name_H-M   'P 1'
#
loop_
_entity.id
_entity.type
_entity.pdbx_description
1 polymer ?
#
loop_
_entity_poly.entity_id
_entity_poly.type
_entity_poly.pdbx_seq_one_letter_code
_entity_poly.pdbx_strand_id
1 'polypeptide(L)'
;YHFLSYDSPGETQADNFIAAVPVTEGALPPVVDIEFYGEYLDTPPEKERVRAILDPLLERLEAHYGVKPILYVTYRSYYRYIAGGGYGDYPIWCSSPTVFPLVPGWDFWQYSHSAELEGYYGTQRRIDLNIFRGSQAEFERFG
;
A
#
# COMPACT_ATOMS: atom_id res chain seq x y z
N TYR A 1 1.21 -8.09 -0.66
CA TYR A 1 1.68 -6.94 0.12
C TYR A 1 3.20 -6.84 0.03
N HIS A 2 3.70 -5.72 -0.49
CA HIS A 2 5.13 -5.46 -0.70
C HIS A 2 5.52 -4.18 0.04
N PHE A 3 6.46 -4.29 0.98
CA PHE A 3 7.04 -3.16 1.68
C PHE A 3 8.11 -2.50 0.80
N LEU A 4 7.92 -1.23 0.44
CA LEU A 4 8.82 -0.50 -0.47
C LEU A 4 10.19 -0.28 0.15
N SER A 5 11.23 -0.83 -0.47
CA SER A 5 12.61 -0.52 -0.11
C SER A 5 13.09 0.74 -0.84
N TYR A 6 13.63 1.68 -0.08
CA TYR A 6 14.28 2.87 -0.66
C TYR A 6 15.72 2.62 -1.12
N ASP A 7 16.25 1.40 -0.93
CA ASP A 7 17.63 1.03 -1.20
C ASP A 7 17.78 0.01 -2.34
N SER A 8 16.67 -0.33 -3.00
CA SER A 8 16.65 -1.29 -4.09
C SER A 8 15.91 -0.72 -5.31
N PRO A 9 16.37 -1.00 -6.55
CA PRO A 9 15.64 -0.60 -7.75
C PRO A 9 14.21 -1.15 -7.80
N GLY A 10 13.29 -0.36 -8.33
CA GLY A 10 11.87 -0.74 -8.41
C GLY A 10 11.64 -2.00 -9.24
N GLU A 11 12.35 -2.15 -10.34
CA GLU A 11 12.27 -3.34 -11.19
C GLU A 11 12.66 -4.62 -10.44
N THR A 12 13.72 -4.55 -9.62
CA THR A 12 14.17 -5.70 -8.82
C THR A 12 13.12 -6.07 -7.77
N GLN A 13 12.49 -5.07 -7.16
CA GLN A 13 11.43 -5.29 -6.18
C GLN A 13 10.20 -5.91 -6.83
N ALA A 14 9.82 -5.44 -8.03
CA ALA A 14 8.72 -6.01 -8.80
C ALA A 14 9.01 -7.47 -9.19
N ASP A 15 10.20 -7.76 -9.72
CA ASP A 15 10.58 -9.11 -10.12
C ASP A 15 10.55 -10.09 -8.93
N ASN A 16 11.02 -9.67 -7.75
CA ASN A 16 10.95 -10.48 -6.54
C ASN A 16 9.51 -10.75 -6.10
N PHE A 17 8.64 -9.73 -6.17
CA PHE A 17 7.23 -9.88 -5.83
C PHE A 17 6.52 -10.83 -6.80
N ILE A 18 6.69 -10.63 -8.10
CA ILE A 18 6.11 -11.44 -9.17
C ILE A 18 6.55 -12.91 -9.05
N ALA A 19 7.83 -13.16 -8.74
CA ALA A 19 8.32 -14.51 -8.54
C ALA A 19 7.72 -15.22 -7.32
N ALA A 20 7.31 -14.48 -6.30
CA ALA A 20 6.77 -15.02 -5.05
C ALA A 20 5.24 -15.12 -5.04
N VAL A 21 4.53 -14.28 -5.81
CA VAL A 21 3.08 -14.13 -5.72
C VAL A 21 2.44 -14.46 -7.08
N PRO A 22 1.76 -15.60 -7.22
CA PRO A 22 1.07 -15.94 -8.46
C PRO A 22 -0.16 -15.07 -8.67
N VAL A 23 -0.55 -14.87 -9.93
CA VAL A 23 -1.85 -14.31 -10.27
C VAL A 23 -2.93 -15.27 -9.79
N THR A 24 -3.87 -14.77 -8.98
CA THR A 24 -4.94 -15.57 -8.38
C THR A 24 -6.27 -14.88 -8.64
N GLU A 25 -7.21 -15.61 -9.23
CA GLU A 25 -8.57 -15.11 -9.48
C GLU A 25 -9.27 -14.71 -8.18
N GLY A 26 -9.91 -13.55 -8.17
CA GLY A 26 -10.60 -13.00 -7.01
C GLY A 26 -9.70 -12.46 -5.90
N ALA A 27 -8.39 -12.43 -6.11
CA ALA A 27 -7.49 -11.74 -5.19
C ALA A 27 -7.59 -10.22 -5.36
N LEU A 28 -7.38 -9.49 -4.27
CA LEU A 28 -7.19 -8.05 -4.34
C LEU A 28 -5.91 -7.71 -5.13
N PRO A 29 -5.85 -6.52 -5.74
CA PRO A 29 -4.62 -6.05 -6.40
C PRO A 29 -3.40 -6.12 -5.47
N PRO A 30 -2.19 -6.26 -6.03
CA PRO A 30 -0.96 -6.12 -5.24
C PRO A 30 -0.97 -4.82 -4.43
N VAL A 31 -0.45 -4.86 -3.21
CA VAL A 31 -0.32 -3.68 -2.36
C VAL A 31 1.14 -3.28 -2.27
N VAL A 32 1.44 -2.01 -2.55
CA VAL A 32 2.75 -1.41 -2.33
C VAL A 32 2.67 -0.49 -1.11
N ASP A 33 3.42 -0.86 -0.07
CA ASP A 33 3.46 -0.15 1.20
C ASP A 33 4.56 0.91 1.20
N ILE A 34 4.14 2.18 1.31
CA ILE A 34 5.00 3.36 1.23
C ILE A 34 5.06 4.03 2.59
N GLU A 35 5.91 3.51 3.45
CA GLU A 35 6.11 4.02 4.81
C GLU A 35 7.57 4.43 5.06
N PHE A 36 7.79 5.27 6.07
CA PHE A 36 9.13 5.59 6.54
C PHE A 36 9.61 4.56 7.56
N TYR A 37 10.85 4.12 7.45
CA TYR A 37 11.47 3.15 8.34
C TYR A 37 12.95 3.46 8.59
N GLY A 38 13.49 2.92 9.68
CA GLY A 38 14.90 3.10 10.01
C GLY A 38 15.32 4.56 10.04
N GLU A 39 16.41 4.89 9.37
CA GLU A 39 16.92 6.27 9.24
C GLU A 39 15.98 7.20 8.46
N TYR A 40 15.12 6.64 7.60
CA TYR A 40 14.15 7.39 6.81
C TYR A 40 12.98 7.95 7.64
N LEU A 41 12.83 7.56 8.89
CA LEU A 41 11.90 8.20 9.83
C LEU A 41 12.25 9.67 10.07
N ASP A 42 13.55 9.95 10.22
CA ASP A 42 14.08 11.29 10.51
C ASP A 42 14.51 12.01 9.22
N THR A 43 15.09 11.28 8.27
CA THR A 43 15.59 11.81 7.01
C THR A 43 14.94 11.10 5.82
N PRO A 44 13.68 11.44 5.50
CA PRO A 44 12.96 10.80 4.39
C PRO A 44 13.68 11.05 3.06
N PRO A 45 13.73 10.07 2.16
CA PRO A 45 14.36 10.20 0.86
C PRO A 45 13.75 11.36 0.04
N GLU A 46 14.55 11.90 -0.87
CA GLU A 46 14.06 12.91 -1.81
C GLU A 46 12.98 12.34 -2.74
N LYS A 47 12.03 13.18 -3.13
CA LYS A 47 10.86 12.79 -3.93
C LYS A 47 11.25 12.12 -5.24
N GLU A 48 12.25 12.67 -5.92
CA GLU A 48 12.76 12.17 -7.19
C GLU A 48 13.36 10.77 -7.06
N ARG A 49 14.07 10.49 -5.96
CA ARG A 49 14.60 9.15 -5.66
C ARG A 49 13.48 8.14 -5.48
N VAL A 50 12.48 8.49 -4.66
CA VAL A 50 11.33 7.59 -4.44
C VAL A 50 10.57 7.34 -5.72
N ARG A 51 10.36 8.37 -6.53
CA ARG A 51 9.70 8.26 -7.83
C ARG A 51 10.45 7.33 -8.79
N ALA A 52 11.79 7.46 -8.86
CA ALA A 52 12.61 6.58 -9.69
C ALA A 52 12.56 5.10 -9.29
N ILE A 53 12.15 4.79 -8.05
CA ILE A 53 11.92 3.43 -7.57
C ILE A 53 10.45 3.02 -7.77
N LEU A 54 9.53 3.89 -7.42
CA LEU A 54 8.10 3.59 -7.39
C LEU A 54 7.51 3.42 -8.80
N ASP A 55 7.84 4.31 -9.73
CA ASP A 55 7.28 4.27 -11.09
C ASP A 55 7.54 2.91 -11.77
N PRO A 56 8.79 2.41 -11.92
CA PRO A 56 9.03 1.12 -12.57
C PRO A 56 8.50 -0.07 -11.77
N LEU A 57 8.42 0.00 -10.44
CA LEU A 57 7.77 -1.02 -9.62
C LEU A 57 6.29 -1.14 -9.98
N LEU A 58 5.57 -0.01 -9.97
CA LEU A 58 4.14 0.02 -10.27
C LEU A 58 3.83 -0.40 -11.70
N GLU A 59 4.59 0.09 -12.68
CA GLU A 59 4.44 -0.27 -14.10
C GLU A 59 4.59 -1.78 -14.31
N ARG A 60 5.58 -2.41 -13.69
CA ARG A 60 5.79 -3.86 -13.82
C ARG A 60 4.70 -4.67 -13.13
N LEU A 61 4.28 -4.27 -11.94
CA LEU A 61 3.19 -4.94 -11.24
C LEU A 61 1.88 -4.82 -12.02
N GLU A 62 1.53 -3.64 -12.52
CA GLU A 62 0.34 -3.41 -13.33
C GLU A 62 0.38 -4.25 -14.62
N ALA A 63 1.52 -4.27 -15.31
CA ALA A 63 1.69 -5.08 -16.54
C ALA A 63 1.54 -6.59 -16.28
N HIS A 64 2.00 -7.10 -15.14
CA HIS A 64 1.94 -8.53 -14.81
C HIS A 64 0.56 -8.97 -14.31
N TYR A 65 -0.04 -8.19 -13.41
CA TYR A 65 -1.32 -8.55 -12.77
C TYR A 65 -2.55 -8.04 -13.52
N GLY A 66 -2.37 -7.12 -14.49
CA GLY A 66 -3.47 -6.57 -15.29
C GLY A 66 -4.32 -5.54 -14.55
N VAL A 67 -3.96 -5.18 -13.32
CA VAL A 67 -4.68 -4.23 -12.47
C VAL A 67 -3.71 -3.29 -11.77
N LYS A 68 -4.15 -2.08 -11.45
CA LYS A 68 -3.32 -1.11 -10.73
C LYS A 68 -3.09 -1.56 -9.29
N PRO A 69 -1.85 -1.59 -8.81
CA PRO A 69 -1.56 -1.84 -7.40
C PRO A 69 -2.24 -0.85 -6.47
N ILE A 70 -2.60 -1.31 -5.28
CA ILE A 70 -3.06 -0.44 -4.20
C ILE A 70 -1.84 0.21 -3.55
N LEU A 71 -1.89 1.51 -3.32
CA LEU A 71 -0.86 2.24 -2.58
C LEU A 71 -1.25 2.33 -1.11
N TYR A 72 -0.57 1.56 -0.25
CA TYR A 72 -0.72 1.73 1.19
C TYR A 72 0.18 2.86 1.66
N VAL A 73 -0.41 3.83 2.35
CA VAL A 73 0.25 5.08 2.74
C VAL A 73 -0.14 5.52 4.13
N THR A 74 0.78 6.19 4.81
CA THR A 74 0.48 7.07 5.93
C THR A 74 0.12 8.46 5.41
N TYR A 75 -0.47 9.32 6.27
CA TYR A 75 -0.68 10.74 5.95
C TYR A 75 0.61 11.40 5.45
N ARG A 76 1.74 11.15 6.14
CA ARG A 76 3.03 11.77 5.85
C ARG A 76 3.60 11.32 4.50
N SER A 77 3.58 10.02 4.19
CA SER A 77 4.09 9.50 2.92
C SER A 77 3.19 9.88 1.74
N TYR A 78 1.88 9.93 1.94
CA TYR A 78 0.95 10.39 0.91
C TYR A 78 1.27 11.81 0.43
N TYR A 79 1.33 12.77 1.35
CA TYR A 79 1.57 14.16 0.95
C TYR A 79 3.00 14.41 0.47
N ARG A 80 3.94 13.60 0.89
CA ARG A 80 5.31 13.73 0.42
C ARG A 80 5.54 13.15 -0.97
N TYR A 81 4.94 12.00 -1.29
CA TYR A 81 5.29 11.23 -2.49
C TYR A 81 4.16 11.05 -3.50
N ILE A 82 2.92 10.94 -3.04
CA ILE A 82 1.79 10.55 -3.87
C ILE A 82 0.99 11.76 -4.37
N ALA A 83 0.65 12.68 -3.47
CA ALA A 83 -0.15 13.86 -3.81
C ALA A 83 0.52 14.70 -4.91
N GLY A 84 -0.20 14.90 -6.02
CA GLY A 84 0.29 15.65 -7.18
C GLY A 84 1.43 14.96 -7.95
N GLY A 85 1.72 13.70 -7.66
CA GLY A 85 2.78 12.91 -8.31
C GLY A 85 2.37 12.16 -9.57
N GLY A 86 1.11 12.23 -9.97
CA GLY A 86 0.59 11.47 -11.13
C GLY A 86 -0.05 10.13 -10.77
N TYR A 87 -0.24 9.85 -9.46
CA TYR A 87 -0.79 8.57 -8.97
C TYR A 87 -2.29 8.61 -8.66
N GLY A 88 -3.03 9.59 -9.22
CA GLY A 88 -4.44 9.81 -8.91
C GLY A 88 -5.39 8.67 -9.30
N ASP A 89 -4.96 7.78 -10.19
CA ASP A 89 -5.75 6.64 -10.65
C ASP A 89 -5.44 5.34 -9.88
N TYR A 90 -4.49 5.38 -8.94
CA TYR A 90 -4.16 4.23 -8.10
C TYR A 90 -5.08 4.20 -6.88
N PRO A 91 -5.61 3.02 -6.51
CA PRO A 91 -6.37 2.87 -5.28
C PRO A 91 -5.51 3.19 -4.05
N ILE A 92 -6.08 3.84 -3.06
CA ILE A 92 -5.38 4.27 -1.85
C ILE A 92 -5.88 3.51 -0.62
N TRP A 93 -4.94 2.88 0.09
CA TRP A 93 -5.16 2.33 1.41
C TRP A 93 -4.45 3.21 2.44
N CYS A 94 -5.22 4.00 3.18
CA CYS A 94 -4.69 4.96 4.14
C CYS A 94 -4.60 4.37 5.55
N SER A 95 -3.40 4.39 6.13
CA SER A 95 -3.21 4.10 7.56
C SER A 95 -3.42 5.38 8.38
N SER A 96 -4.47 5.40 9.18
CA SER A 96 -4.82 6.52 10.06
C SER A 96 -5.55 6.03 11.32
N PRO A 97 -4.83 5.40 12.28
CA PRO A 97 -5.46 4.72 13.41
C PRO A 97 -6.05 5.64 14.48
N THR A 98 -5.76 6.93 14.46
CA THR A 98 -6.16 7.87 15.50
C THR A 98 -7.22 8.87 15.08
N VAL A 99 -7.32 9.14 13.78
CA VAL A 99 -8.24 10.13 13.21
C VAL A 99 -8.81 9.65 11.88
N PHE A 100 -9.93 10.21 11.46
CA PHE A 100 -10.48 9.98 10.14
C PHE A 100 -9.44 10.35 9.06
N PRO A 101 -9.31 9.58 7.95
CA PRO A 101 -8.32 9.86 6.93
C PRO A 101 -8.46 11.27 6.34
N LEU A 102 -7.37 12.03 6.39
CA LEU A 102 -7.24 13.33 5.72
C LEU A 102 -6.65 13.19 4.32
N VAL A 103 -6.53 11.96 3.83
CA VAL A 103 -6.10 11.62 2.46
C VAL A 103 -7.35 11.58 1.57
N PRO A 104 -7.45 12.44 0.56
CA PRO A 104 -8.63 12.43 -0.32
C PRO A 104 -8.64 11.17 -1.19
N GLY A 105 -9.84 10.69 -1.49
CA GLY A 105 -10.01 9.58 -2.44
C GLY A 105 -9.54 8.21 -1.94
N TRP A 106 -9.37 8.00 -0.66
CA TRP A 106 -9.00 6.68 -0.12
C TRP A 106 -10.07 5.63 -0.42
N ASP A 107 -9.66 4.40 -0.70
CA ASP A 107 -10.54 3.24 -0.92
C ASP A 107 -10.58 2.34 0.32
N PHE A 108 -9.44 2.21 1.01
CA PHE A 108 -9.32 1.47 2.26
C PHE A 108 -8.78 2.37 3.37
N TRP A 109 -9.30 2.17 4.57
CA TRP A 109 -8.83 2.85 5.78
C TRP A 109 -8.47 1.85 6.86
N GLN A 110 -7.19 1.77 7.21
CA GLN A 110 -6.75 1.09 8.41
C GLN A 110 -6.98 2.01 9.61
N TYR A 111 -8.02 1.70 10.36
CA TYR A 111 -8.45 2.51 11.51
C TYR A 111 -7.93 2.00 12.85
N SER A 112 -7.32 0.81 12.87
CA SER A 112 -6.67 0.24 14.05
C SER A 112 -5.50 -0.64 13.65
N HIS A 113 -4.44 -0.62 14.45
CA HIS A 113 -3.30 -1.54 14.40
C HIS A 113 -3.12 -2.30 15.71
N SER A 114 -4.10 -2.25 16.59
CA SER A 114 -4.00 -2.79 17.95
C SER A 114 -5.26 -3.51 18.41
N ALA A 115 -6.12 -3.93 17.49
CA ALA A 115 -7.31 -4.67 17.82
C ALA A 115 -6.97 -6.10 18.29
N GLU A 116 -7.81 -6.63 19.14
CA GLU A 116 -7.76 -8.05 19.55
C GLU A 116 -9.00 -8.76 19.03
N LEU A 117 -8.82 -9.93 18.47
CA LEU A 117 -9.90 -10.77 17.96
C LEU A 117 -9.97 -12.05 18.79
N GLU A 118 -11.17 -12.38 19.28
CA GLU A 118 -11.40 -13.62 20.00
C GLU A 118 -11.12 -14.83 19.09
N GLY A 119 -10.39 -15.81 19.63
CA GLY A 119 -9.96 -16.97 18.85
C GLY A 119 -8.64 -16.80 18.10
N TYR A 120 -8.06 -15.60 18.07
CA TYR A 120 -6.75 -15.35 17.50
C TYR A 120 -5.67 -15.44 18.59
N TYR A 121 -4.95 -16.56 18.60
CA TYR A 121 -3.91 -16.86 19.60
C TYR A 121 -2.57 -17.03 18.89
N GLY A 122 -1.81 -15.96 18.79
CA GLY A 122 -0.46 -16.01 18.23
C GLY A 122 0.53 -15.22 19.08
N THR A 123 1.78 -15.19 18.66
CA THR A 123 2.80 -14.31 19.25
C THR A 123 2.49 -12.84 19.00
N GLN A 124 1.78 -12.55 17.91
CA GLN A 124 1.21 -11.24 17.63
C GLN A 124 -0.30 -11.29 17.90
N ARG A 125 -0.70 -10.81 19.05
CA ARG A 125 -2.12 -10.77 19.45
C ARG A 125 -2.90 -9.62 18.86
N ARG A 126 -2.18 -8.63 18.33
CA ARG A 126 -2.78 -7.42 17.76
C ARG A 126 -2.92 -7.58 16.26
N ILE A 127 -4.08 -7.20 15.75
CA ILE A 127 -4.42 -7.23 14.34
C ILE A 127 -4.83 -5.84 13.84
N ASP A 128 -4.64 -5.63 12.55
CA ASP A 128 -5.09 -4.44 11.85
C ASP A 128 -6.56 -4.59 11.48
N LEU A 129 -7.34 -3.52 11.72
CA LEU A 129 -8.72 -3.45 11.28
C LEU A 129 -8.86 -2.38 10.20
N ASN A 130 -9.60 -2.76 9.15
CA ASN A 130 -9.75 -1.95 7.96
C ASN A 130 -11.21 -1.78 7.55
N ILE A 131 -11.51 -0.66 6.90
CA ILE A 131 -12.80 -0.39 6.28
C ILE A 131 -12.55 -0.14 4.80
N PHE A 132 -13.37 -0.77 3.94
CA PHE A 132 -13.49 -0.42 2.54
C PHE A 132 -14.55 0.67 2.37
N ARG A 133 -14.26 1.70 1.55
CA ARG A 133 -15.15 2.82 1.30
C ARG A 133 -16.15 2.52 0.18
N GLY A 134 -16.86 1.45 0.28
CA GLY A 134 -17.83 1.05 -0.73
C GLY A 134 -18.82 0.05 -0.18
N SER A 135 -19.71 -0.40 -1.03
CA SER A 135 -20.60 -1.53 -0.76
C SER A 135 -19.86 -2.86 -0.88
N GLN A 136 -20.46 -3.93 -0.34
CA GLN A 136 -19.95 -5.29 -0.51
C GLN A 136 -19.82 -5.65 -2.00
N ALA A 137 -20.80 -5.29 -2.83
CA ALA A 137 -20.78 -5.58 -4.26
C ALA A 137 -19.67 -4.84 -5.01
N GLU A 138 -19.25 -3.66 -4.54
CA GLU A 138 -18.08 -2.94 -5.08
C GLU A 138 -16.79 -3.59 -4.63
N PHE A 139 -16.71 -4.02 -3.37
CA PHE A 139 -15.56 -4.76 -2.86
C PHE A 139 -15.32 -6.08 -3.59
N GLU A 140 -16.40 -6.85 -3.86
CA GLU A 140 -16.32 -8.12 -4.59
C GLU A 140 -15.85 -7.96 -6.06
N ARG A 141 -15.93 -6.75 -6.61
CA ARG A 141 -15.44 -6.41 -7.95
C ARG A 141 -14.16 -5.59 -7.95
N PHE A 142 -13.57 -5.41 -6.77
CA PHE A 142 -12.37 -4.61 -6.60
C PHE A 142 -11.12 -5.46 -6.91
N GLY A 143 -10.67 -5.40 -8.16
CA GLY A 143 -9.52 -6.18 -8.61
C GLY A 143 -9.61 -6.56 -10.07
#